data_de5fad1420e6d67612f4882a7dfd3a08
#
_entry.id   de5fad1420e6d67612f4882a7dfd3a08
#
_cell.length_a   1.000
_cell.length_b   1.000
_cell.length_c   1.000
_cell.angle_alpha   90.00
_cell.angle_beta   90.00
_cell.angle_gamma   90.00
#
_symmetry.space_group_name_H-M   'P 1'
#
loop_
_entity.id
_entity.type
_entity.pdbx_description
1 polymer ?
#
loop_
_entity_poly.entity_id
_entity_poly.type
_entity_poly.pdbx_seq_one_letter_code
_entity_poly.pdbx_strand_id
1 'polypeptide(L)'
;MKHLLITLSMLTICLSCNTVRRDYERLMGSQVIFPETLQKVERQDTLPFVTNKDNAHMVIYYDSTQCNTCAVSKLGDWDSIIDDAKSIYEDIDFVFIMSPTKSDQKKVMRDIGINYSDYNVAFDDSGAFSQSNPQIPQDNRFHTMLLDKNNNVVLIGNPLYSNSIWELMKEALMNIKNNNGQFVAN
;
A
#
# COMPACT_ATOMS: atom_id res chain seq x y z
N MET A 1 45.45 1.86 1.07
CA MET A 1 44.26 1.25 1.70
C MET A 1 43.11 2.24 1.92
N LYS A 2 43.31 3.44 2.47
CA LYS A 2 42.18 4.41 2.67
C LYS A 2 41.49 4.84 1.38
N HIS A 3 42.21 5.08 0.30
CA HIS A 3 41.62 5.48 -1.01
C HIS A 3 40.81 4.34 -1.64
N LEU A 4 41.23 3.07 -1.47
CA LEU A 4 40.50 1.91 -2.00
C LEU A 4 39.17 1.70 -1.26
N LEU A 5 39.13 1.95 0.06
CA LEU A 5 37.91 1.87 0.85
C LEU A 5 36.91 2.98 0.50
N ILE A 6 37.40 4.19 0.22
CA ILE A 6 36.55 5.33 -0.19
C ILE A 6 35.94 5.09 -1.58
N THR A 7 36.72 4.57 -2.52
CA THR A 7 36.20 4.27 -3.87
C THR A 7 35.20 3.11 -3.87
N LEU A 8 35.42 2.09 -3.04
CA LEU A 8 34.48 0.98 -2.88
C LEU A 8 33.17 1.44 -2.23
N SER A 9 33.22 2.33 -1.23
CA SER A 9 32.04 2.92 -0.60
C SER A 9 31.22 3.79 -1.56
N MET A 10 31.87 4.58 -2.42
CA MET A 10 31.19 5.40 -3.44
C MET A 10 30.49 4.54 -4.50
N LEU A 11 31.09 3.41 -4.88
CA LEU A 11 30.51 2.50 -5.89
C LEU A 11 29.22 1.83 -5.37
N THR A 12 29.16 1.46 -4.09
CA THR A 12 27.96 0.84 -3.50
C THR A 12 26.79 1.80 -3.40
N ILE A 13 27.03 3.09 -3.16
CA ILE A 13 25.99 4.13 -3.11
C ILE A 13 25.35 4.33 -4.48
N CYS A 14 26.14 4.37 -5.55
CA CYS A 14 25.64 4.53 -6.92
C CYS A 14 24.78 3.32 -7.37
N LEU A 15 25.14 2.10 -6.98
CA LEU A 15 24.39 0.89 -7.32
C LEU A 15 23.03 0.86 -6.62
N SER A 16 22.95 1.29 -5.38
CA SER A 16 21.69 1.33 -4.60
C SER A 16 20.70 2.35 -5.18
N CYS A 17 21.17 3.53 -5.60
CA CYS A 17 20.30 4.55 -6.18
C CYS A 17 19.68 4.09 -7.52
N ASN A 18 20.44 3.37 -8.34
CA ASN A 18 19.95 2.84 -9.61
C ASN A 18 18.88 1.74 -9.41
N THR A 19 18.97 0.96 -8.34
CA THR A 19 17.99 -0.10 -8.05
C THR A 19 16.65 0.50 -7.65
N VAL A 20 16.64 1.46 -6.72
CA VAL A 20 15.42 2.14 -6.27
C VAL A 20 14.70 2.83 -7.43
N ARG A 21 15.44 3.52 -8.28
CA ARG A 21 14.86 4.19 -9.46
C ARG A 21 14.23 3.19 -10.43
N ARG A 22 14.91 2.08 -10.72
CA ARG A 22 14.40 1.02 -11.60
C ARG A 22 13.13 0.37 -11.02
N ASP A 23 13.11 0.13 -9.72
CA ASP A 23 11.96 -0.45 -9.02
C ASP A 23 10.77 0.50 -9.05
N TYR A 24 10.99 1.80 -8.87
CA TYR A 24 9.97 2.84 -9.02
C TYR A 24 9.41 2.87 -10.45
N GLU A 25 10.28 2.94 -11.47
CA GLU A 25 9.89 3.00 -12.88
C GLU A 25 9.11 1.73 -13.32
N ARG A 26 9.44 0.55 -12.74
CA ARG A 26 8.73 -0.70 -13.01
C ARG A 26 7.34 -0.72 -12.38
N LEU A 27 7.18 -0.15 -11.19
CA LEU A 27 5.91 -0.18 -10.46
C LEU A 27 4.95 0.93 -10.92
N MET A 28 5.44 2.12 -11.21
CA MET A 28 4.60 3.23 -11.69
C MET A 28 3.88 2.88 -12.99
N GLY A 29 2.57 3.13 -13.04
CA GLY A 29 1.70 2.81 -14.18
C GLY A 29 1.40 1.32 -14.35
N SER A 30 2.02 0.42 -13.55
CA SER A 30 1.66 -1.00 -13.60
C SER A 30 0.30 -1.26 -12.95
N GLN A 31 -0.39 -2.31 -13.40
CA GLN A 31 -1.66 -2.72 -12.83
C GLN A 31 -1.45 -3.63 -11.63
N VAL A 32 -2.16 -3.35 -10.53
CA VAL A 32 -2.19 -4.19 -9.33
C VAL A 32 -3.35 -5.17 -9.39
N ILE A 33 -3.08 -6.44 -9.08
CA ILE A 33 -4.06 -7.52 -9.05
C ILE A 33 -4.42 -7.80 -7.59
N PHE A 34 -5.71 -7.80 -7.27
CA PHE A 34 -6.24 -8.28 -5.99
C PHE A 34 -6.63 -9.76 -6.13
N PRO A 35 -5.88 -10.70 -5.56
CA PRO A 35 -6.20 -12.12 -5.66
C PRO A 35 -7.53 -12.46 -4.99
N GLU A 36 -8.29 -13.38 -5.59
CA GLU A 36 -9.56 -13.87 -5.03
C GLU A 36 -9.40 -14.59 -3.67
N THR A 37 -8.17 -15.00 -3.35
CA THR A 37 -7.83 -15.66 -2.08
C THR A 37 -7.71 -14.70 -0.90
N LEU A 38 -7.70 -13.38 -1.13
CA LEU A 38 -7.72 -12.41 -0.05
C LEU A 38 -9.01 -12.54 0.77
N GLN A 39 -8.87 -12.43 2.08
CA GLN A 39 -9.98 -12.54 3.02
C GLN A 39 -10.16 -11.24 3.80
N LYS A 40 -11.31 -10.58 3.63
CA LYS A 40 -11.66 -9.41 4.44
C LYS A 40 -11.87 -9.82 5.89
N VAL A 41 -11.23 -9.09 6.81
CA VAL A 41 -11.47 -9.27 8.24
C VAL A 41 -12.76 -8.57 8.62
N GLU A 42 -13.69 -9.31 9.18
CA GLU A 42 -14.96 -8.77 9.69
C GLU A 42 -15.23 -9.29 11.10
N ARG A 43 -15.05 -8.41 12.09
CA ARG A 43 -15.15 -8.76 13.53
C ARG A 43 -14.14 -9.86 13.90
N GLN A 44 -14.62 -11.10 14.13
CA GLN A 44 -13.79 -12.24 14.52
C GLN A 44 -13.79 -13.36 13.45
N ASP A 45 -14.20 -13.03 12.23
CA ASP A 45 -14.32 -13.94 11.09
C ASP A 45 -13.72 -13.32 9.84
N THR A 46 -13.70 -14.06 8.75
CA THR A 46 -13.26 -13.58 7.46
C THR A 46 -14.29 -13.86 6.38
N LEU A 47 -14.42 -12.93 5.45
CA LEU A 47 -15.24 -13.05 4.24
C LEU A 47 -14.37 -12.88 3.00
N PRO A 48 -14.80 -13.36 1.82
CA PRO A 48 -14.10 -13.06 0.58
C PRO A 48 -13.90 -11.55 0.41
N PHE A 49 -12.67 -11.13 0.13
CA PHE A 49 -12.36 -9.73 -0.11
C PHE A 49 -12.76 -9.36 -1.53
N VAL A 50 -13.50 -8.27 -1.67
CA VAL A 50 -13.93 -7.72 -2.97
C VAL A 50 -13.66 -6.22 -2.98
N THR A 51 -12.97 -5.73 -4.01
CA THR A 51 -12.80 -4.30 -4.25
C THR A 51 -14.02 -3.71 -4.95
N ASN A 52 -14.34 -2.44 -4.67
CA ASN A 52 -15.27 -1.70 -5.50
C ASN A 52 -14.56 -1.28 -6.80
N LYS A 53 -15.03 -1.80 -7.93
CA LYS A 53 -14.40 -1.58 -9.25
C LYS A 53 -14.51 -0.14 -9.77
N ASP A 54 -15.39 0.66 -9.17
CA ASP A 54 -15.61 2.04 -9.57
C ASP A 54 -14.75 3.02 -8.77
N ASN A 55 -14.15 2.55 -7.67
CA ASN A 55 -13.35 3.36 -6.77
C ASN A 55 -11.86 3.36 -7.12
N ALA A 56 -11.17 4.44 -6.77
CA ALA A 56 -9.72 4.43 -6.61
C ALA A 56 -9.35 3.70 -5.30
N HIS A 57 -8.11 3.19 -5.20
CA HIS A 57 -7.68 2.45 -4.03
C HIS A 57 -6.36 3.00 -3.48
N MET A 58 -6.32 3.33 -2.19
CA MET A 58 -5.07 3.50 -1.45
C MET A 58 -4.70 2.17 -0.82
N VAL A 59 -3.71 1.49 -1.36
CA VAL A 59 -3.24 0.19 -0.88
C VAL A 59 -2.09 0.37 0.09
N ILE A 60 -2.21 -0.23 1.28
CA ILE A 60 -1.18 -0.30 2.30
C ILE A 60 -0.90 -1.78 2.56
N TYR A 61 0.24 -2.27 2.09
CA TYR A 61 0.60 -3.68 2.18
C TYR A 61 1.62 -3.93 3.30
N TYR A 62 1.28 -4.83 4.19
CA TYR A 62 2.15 -5.34 5.26
C TYR A 62 2.42 -6.81 4.99
N ASP A 63 3.57 -7.10 4.41
CA ASP A 63 3.98 -8.47 4.12
C ASP A 63 4.34 -9.28 5.38
N SER A 64 4.68 -10.56 5.20
CA SER A 64 5.02 -11.47 6.31
C SER A 64 6.33 -11.15 7.02
N THR A 65 7.17 -10.26 6.47
CA THR A 65 8.44 -9.82 7.09
C THR A 65 8.23 -8.64 8.04
N GLN A 66 7.07 -7.98 7.96
CA GLN A 66 6.74 -6.82 8.77
C GLN A 66 5.97 -7.23 10.04
N CYS A 67 6.05 -6.38 11.07
CA CYS A 67 5.29 -6.58 12.30
C CYS A 67 3.81 -6.23 12.09
N ASN A 68 2.98 -7.20 11.68
CA ASN A 68 1.56 -6.99 11.44
C ASN A 68 0.80 -6.58 12.72
N THR A 69 1.17 -7.08 13.89
CA THR A 69 0.58 -6.62 15.17
C THR A 69 0.91 -5.17 15.48
N CYS A 70 2.12 -4.70 15.10
CA CYS A 70 2.50 -3.29 15.23
C CYS A 70 1.71 -2.42 14.23
N ALA A 71 1.45 -2.93 13.03
CA ALA A 71 0.67 -2.23 12.00
C ALA A 71 -0.76 -1.98 12.47
N VAL A 72 -1.42 -3.01 13.06
CA VAL A 72 -2.78 -2.87 13.60
C VAL A 72 -2.86 -1.79 14.66
N SER A 73 -1.90 -1.71 15.58
CA SER A 73 -1.90 -0.68 16.64
C SER A 73 -1.76 0.76 16.12
N LYS A 74 -1.41 0.93 14.84
CA LYS A 74 -1.21 2.22 14.17
C LYS A 74 -2.26 2.50 13.09
N LEU A 75 -3.27 1.65 12.95
CA LEU A 75 -4.32 1.89 11.95
C LEU A 75 -5.02 3.24 12.16
N GLY A 76 -5.28 3.63 13.41
CA GLY A 76 -5.89 4.92 13.74
C GLY A 76 -5.07 6.15 13.31
N ASP A 77 -3.78 6.00 13.05
CA ASP A 77 -2.95 7.08 12.51
C ASP A 77 -3.42 7.51 11.10
N TRP A 78 -4.20 6.66 10.41
CA TRP A 78 -4.74 6.93 9.08
C TRP A 78 -6.04 7.73 9.07
N ASP A 79 -6.73 7.89 10.22
CA ASP A 79 -8.06 8.53 10.28
C ASP A 79 -8.10 9.88 9.57
N SER A 80 -7.18 10.78 9.90
CA SER A 80 -7.14 12.10 9.28
C SER A 80 -6.85 12.07 7.78
N ILE A 81 -5.98 11.15 7.33
CA ILE A 81 -5.66 10.99 5.90
C ILE A 81 -6.86 10.41 5.14
N ILE A 82 -7.59 9.46 5.74
CA ILE A 82 -8.81 8.88 5.17
C ILE A 82 -9.89 9.96 5.01
N ASP A 83 -10.16 10.72 6.07
CA ASP A 83 -11.19 11.76 6.07
C ASP A 83 -10.87 12.87 5.05
N ASP A 84 -9.63 13.35 5.04
CA ASP A 84 -9.19 14.37 4.11
C ASP A 84 -9.22 13.87 2.65
N ALA A 85 -8.76 12.65 2.39
CA ALA A 85 -8.80 12.06 1.05
C ALA A 85 -10.24 11.91 0.54
N LYS A 86 -11.16 11.39 1.38
CA LYS A 86 -12.59 11.26 1.05
C LYS A 86 -13.27 12.60 0.84
N SER A 87 -12.84 13.66 1.52
CA SER A 87 -13.36 15.01 1.27
C SER A 87 -13.00 15.55 -0.12
N ILE A 88 -11.87 15.12 -0.69
CA ILE A 88 -11.43 15.45 -2.05
C ILE A 88 -12.14 14.58 -3.07
N TYR A 89 -12.11 13.25 -2.87
CA TYR A 89 -12.70 12.25 -3.75
C TYR A 89 -13.37 11.15 -2.92
N GLU A 90 -14.71 11.14 -2.88
CA GLU A 90 -15.50 10.22 -2.04
C GLU A 90 -15.29 8.75 -2.45
N ASP A 91 -15.14 8.50 -3.76
CA ASP A 91 -14.96 7.17 -4.34
C ASP A 91 -13.50 6.67 -4.21
N ILE A 92 -12.90 6.82 -3.03
CA ILE A 92 -11.60 6.24 -2.68
C ILE A 92 -11.75 5.23 -1.53
N ASP A 93 -11.20 4.03 -1.72
CA ASP A 93 -11.11 3.01 -0.69
C ASP A 93 -9.67 2.88 -0.16
N PHE A 94 -9.53 2.85 1.17
CA PHE A 94 -8.26 2.49 1.80
C PHE A 94 -8.25 1.00 2.09
N VAL A 95 -7.32 0.26 1.50
CA VAL A 95 -7.20 -1.19 1.58
C VAL A 95 -5.91 -1.56 2.30
N PHE A 96 -6.04 -2.14 3.49
CA PHE A 96 -4.92 -2.61 4.29
C PHE A 96 -4.76 -4.11 4.07
N ILE A 97 -3.73 -4.52 3.33
CA ILE A 97 -3.44 -5.94 3.09
C ILE A 97 -2.38 -6.39 4.10
N MET A 98 -2.67 -7.40 4.87
CA MET A 98 -1.83 -7.90 5.94
C MET A 98 -1.56 -9.40 5.78
N SER A 99 -0.29 -9.80 6.00
CA SER A 99 0.14 -11.21 5.98
C SER A 99 0.66 -11.62 7.37
N PRO A 100 -0.22 -11.70 8.40
CA PRO A 100 0.19 -12.06 9.76
C PRO A 100 0.69 -13.51 9.81
N THR A 101 1.65 -13.77 10.70
CA THR A 101 2.04 -15.15 10.98
C THR A 101 0.85 -15.93 11.55
N LYS A 102 0.83 -17.27 11.40
CA LYS A 102 -0.25 -18.12 11.95
C LYS A 102 -0.45 -17.94 13.46
N SER A 103 0.63 -17.65 14.19
CA SER A 103 0.58 -17.37 15.63
C SER A 103 -0.09 -16.03 15.96
N ASP A 104 0.07 -15.03 15.11
CA ASP A 104 -0.44 -13.66 15.34
C ASP A 104 -1.84 -13.45 14.78
N GLN A 105 -2.26 -14.27 13.82
CA GLN A 105 -3.51 -14.10 13.07
C GLN A 105 -4.74 -13.90 13.97
N LYS A 106 -4.90 -14.74 15.00
CA LYS A 106 -6.03 -14.62 15.93
C LYS A 106 -6.00 -13.31 16.72
N LYS A 107 -4.80 -12.86 17.11
CA LYS A 107 -4.64 -11.61 17.85
C LYS A 107 -4.91 -10.43 16.93
N VAL A 108 -4.34 -10.42 15.73
CA VAL A 108 -4.53 -9.37 14.73
C VAL A 108 -6.03 -9.26 14.36
N MET A 109 -6.69 -10.38 14.08
CA MET A 109 -8.13 -10.42 13.77
C MET A 109 -8.99 -9.85 14.90
N ARG A 110 -8.73 -10.25 16.14
CA ARG A 110 -9.46 -9.73 17.30
C ARG A 110 -9.27 -8.23 17.48
N ASP A 111 -8.01 -7.76 17.37
CA ASP A 111 -7.69 -6.35 17.60
C ASP A 111 -8.31 -5.46 16.51
N ILE A 112 -8.36 -5.94 15.24
CA ILE A 112 -9.09 -5.29 14.14
C ILE A 112 -10.59 -5.28 14.44
N GLY A 113 -11.18 -6.43 14.77
CA GLY A 113 -12.62 -6.54 14.98
C GLY A 113 -13.16 -5.72 16.16
N ILE A 114 -12.32 -5.42 17.15
CA ILE A 114 -12.71 -4.61 18.32
C ILE A 114 -12.51 -3.10 18.05
N ASN A 115 -11.37 -2.71 17.46
CA ASN A 115 -10.96 -1.32 17.43
C ASN A 115 -11.05 -0.69 16.03
N TYR A 116 -11.11 -1.50 14.96
CA TYR A 116 -10.98 -1.07 13.57
C TYR A 116 -11.94 -1.80 12.64
N SER A 117 -13.17 -2.08 13.12
CA SER A 117 -14.20 -2.80 12.34
C SER A 117 -14.61 -2.08 11.05
N ASP A 118 -14.45 -0.77 11.02
CA ASP A 118 -14.81 0.07 9.87
C ASP A 118 -13.69 0.18 8.82
N TYR A 119 -12.50 -0.37 9.14
CA TYR A 119 -11.39 -0.41 8.20
C TYR A 119 -11.52 -1.58 7.23
N ASN A 120 -11.12 -1.33 5.98
CA ASN A 120 -11.10 -2.38 4.97
C ASN A 120 -9.76 -3.14 5.04
N VAL A 121 -9.69 -4.10 5.95
CA VAL A 121 -8.49 -4.93 6.17
C VAL A 121 -8.68 -6.29 5.52
N ALA A 122 -7.72 -6.69 4.68
CA ALA A 122 -7.66 -7.99 4.02
C ALA A 122 -6.47 -8.81 4.52
N PHE A 123 -6.68 -10.10 4.79
CA PHE A 123 -5.60 -11.04 5.06
C PHE A 123 -5.13 -11.73 3.78
N ASP A 124 -3.81 -11.83 3.64
CA ASP A 124 -3.11 -12.59 2.61
C ASP A 124 -2.32 -13.74 3.26
N ASP A 125 -3.01 -14.81 3.59
CA ASP A 125 -2.43 -15.97 4.31
C ASP A 125 -1.45 -16.79 3.46
N SER A 126 -1.57 -16.70 2.15
CA SER A 126 -0.81 -17.50 1.18
C SER A 126 0.34 -16.74 0.51
N GLY A 127 0.43 -15.42 0.72
CA GLY A 127 1.34 -14.57 -0.03
C GLY A 127 0.91 -14.38 -1.49
N ALA A 128 -0.38 -14.61 -1.79
CA ALA A 128 -0.90 -14.52 -3.15
C ALA A 128 -0.83 -13.10 -3.71
N PHE A 129 -0.93 -12.08 -2.86
CA PHE A 129 -0.82 -10.69 -3.30
C PHE A 129 0.55 -10.39 -3.90
N SER A 130 1.64 -10.76 -3.21
CA SER A 130 2.99 -10.57 -3.74
C SER A 130 3.27 -11.46 -4.97
N GLN A 131 2.73 -12.68 -4.99
CA GLN A 131 2.89 -13.60 -6.13
C GLN A 131 2.16 -13.10 -7.39
N SER A 132 0.97 -12.52 -7.23
CA SER A 132 0.19 -11.93 -8.33
C SER A 132 0.75 -10.58 -8.80
N ASN A 133 1.59 -9.93 -7.98
CA ASN A 133 2.15 -8.61 -8.23
C ASN A 133 3.69 -8.59 -8.16
N PRO A 134 4.40 -9.35 -9.02
CA PRO A 134 5.86 -9.45 -8.99
C PRO A 134 6.58 -8.13 -9.31
N GLN A 135 5.86 -7.13 -9.82
CA GLN A 135 6.35 -5.78 -10.03
C GLN A 135 6.51 -5.00 -8.72
N ILE A 136 5.81 -5.36 -7.64
CA ILE A 136 5.97 -4.73 -6.32
C ILE A 136 7.28 -5.22 -5.69
N PRO A 137 8.24 -4.32 -5.39
CA PRO A 137 9.49 -4.71 -4.76
C PRO A 137 9.27 -5.22 -3.33
N GLN A 138 10.21 -6.01 -2.81
CA GLN A 138 10.23 -6.42 -1.40
C GLN A 138 10.55 -5.26 -0.43
N ASP A 139 11.08 -4.17 -0.93
CA ASP A 139 11.35 -2.97 -0.15
C ASP A 139 10.03 -2.29 0.25
N ASN A 140 9.77 -2.21 1.56
CA ASN A 140 8.52 -1.69 2.11
C ASN A 140 8.23 -0.22 1.77
N ARG A 141 9.22 0.53 1.28
CA ARG A 141 9.01 1.88 0.74
C ARG A 141 8.05 1.91 -0.45
N PHE A 142 7.86 0.78 -1.14
CA PHE A 142 6.97 0.60 -2.28
C PHE A 142 5.62 -0.02 -1.91
N HIS A 143 5.40 -0.33 -0.63
CA HIS A 143 4.19 -1.05 -0.17
C HIS A 143 3.00 -0.14 0.13
N THR A 144 3.14 1.17 -0.07
CA THR A 144 2.02 2.12 0.02
C THR A 144 1.88 2.80 -1.33
N MET A 145 0.71 2.65 -1.96
CA MET A 145 0.48 3.12 -3.31
C MET A 145 -0.98 3.54 -3.54
N LEU A 146 -1.16 4.62 -4.29
CA LEU A 146 -2.47 5.03 -4.81
C LEU A 146 -2.70 4.39 -6.18
N LEU A 147 -3.86 3.81 -6.37
CA LEU A 147 -4.31 3.22 -7.63
C LEU A 147 -5.51 3.99 -8.16
N ASP A 148 -5.62 4.13 -9.47
CA ASP A 148 -6.85 4.57 -10.12
C ASP A 148 -7.92 3.45 -10.13
N LYS A 149 -9.13 3.71 -10.65
CA LYS A 149 -10.20 2.70 -10.72
C LYS A 149 -9.87 1.47 -11.56
N ASN A 150 -8.87 1.56 -12.45
CA ASN A 150 -8.39 0.43 -13.24
C ASN A 150 -7.27 -0.34 -12.53
N ASN A 151 -7.00 0.00 -11.26
CA ASN A 151 -5.92 -0.53 -10.45
C ASN A 151 -4.52 -0.21 -10.98
N ASN A 152 -4.35 0.83 -11.80
CA ASN A 152 -3.02 1.29 -12.21
C ASN A 152 -2.38 2.12 -11.09
N VAL A 153 -1.11 1.87 -10.80
CA VAL A 153 -0.34 2.63 -9.80
C VAL A 153 -0.09 4.05 -10.30
N VAL A 154 -0.61 5.04 -9.57
CA VAL A 154 -0.49 6.47 -9.92
C VAL A 154 0.40 7.26 -8.97
N LEU A 155 0.60 6.76 -7.75
CA LEU A 155 1.52 7.33 -6.76
C LEU A 155 2.07 6.23 -5.87
N ILE A 156 3.36 6.33 -5.51
CA ILE A 156 4.03 5.45 -4.57
C ILE A 156 4.57 6.29 -3.42
N GLY A 157 4.29 5.89 -2.19
CA GLY A 157 4.79 6.53 -0.98
C GLY A 157 3.73 6.65 0.10
N ASN A 158 4.21 6.75 1.34
CA ASN A 158 3.34 6.79 2.51
C ASN A 158 3.11 8.25 2.97
N PRO A 159 1.88 8.78 2.86
CA PRO A 159 1.54 10.14 3.24
C PRO A 159 1.63 10.40 4.75
N LEU A 160 1.55 9.37 5.62
CA LEU A 160 1.73 9.54 7.06
C LEU A 160 3.12 10.05 7.45
N TYR A 161 4.14 9.76 6.62
CA TYR A 161 5.53 10.08 6.94
C TYR A 161 6.11 11.20 6.06
N SER A 162 5.32 11.75 5.11
CA SER A 162 5.81 12.76 4.17
C SER A 162 4.71 13.69 3.70
N ASN A 163 4.80 14.96 4.13
CA ASN A 163 3.91 16.01 3.62
C ASN A 163 3.99 16.15 2.10
N SER A 164 5.17 15.98 1.51
CA SER A 164 5.31 16.05 0.04
C SER A 164 4.53 14.95 -0.66
N ILE A 165 4.52 13.73 -0.12
CA ILE A 165 3.69 12.64 -0.64
C ILE A 165 2.21 12.94 -0.45
N TRP A 166 1.83 13.52 0.67
CA TRP A 166 0.44 13.93 0.91
C TRP A 166 -0.02 14.99 -0.11
N GLU A 167 0.78 16.02 -0.38
CA GLU A 167 0.45 17.02 -1.41
C GLU A 167 0.28 16.37 -2.80
N LEU A 168 1.21 15.49 -3.20
CA LEU A 168 1.10 14.76 -4.47
C LEU A 168 -0.13 13.85 -4.51
N MET A 169 -0.51 13.24 -3.39
CA MET A 169 -1.73 12.42 -3.28
C MET A 169 -2.98 13.27 -3.51
N LYS A 170 -3.06 14.46 -2.93
CA LYS A 170 -4.19 15.39 -3.15
C LYS A 170 -4.31 15.79 -4.63
N GLU A 171 -3.20 16.11 -5.27
CA GLU A 171 -3.17 16.41 -6.71
C GLU A 171 -3.64 15.22 -7.56
N ALA A 172 -3.14 14.02 -7.24
CA ALA A 172 -3.54 12.79 -7.93
C ALA A 172 -5.03 12.49 -7.74
N LEU A 173 -5.57 12.64 -6.53
CA LEU A 173 -7.00 12.44 -6.24
C LEU A 173 -7.89 13.44 -7.00
N MET A 174 -7.48 14.72 -7.08
CA MET A 174 -8.19 15.70 -7.90
C MET A 174 -8.16 15.35 -9.39
N ASN A 175 -7.02 14.86 -9.89
CA ASN A 175 -6.91 14.39 -11.27
C ASN A 175 -7.85 13.19 -11.52
N ILE A 176 -7.84 12.17 -10.67
CA ILE A 176 -8.70 10.98 -10.74
C ILE A 176 -10.18 11.40 -10.73
N LYS A 177 -10.58 12.27 -9.80
CA LYS A 177 -11.95 12.80 -9.71
C LYS A 177 -12.41 13.46 -11.00
N ASN A 178 -11.56 14.32 -11.57
CA ASN A 178 -11.89 15.08 -12.79
C ASN A 178 -11.93 14.22 -14.06
N ASN A 179 -11.39 12.99 -13.99
CA ASN A 179 -11.29 12.06 -15.12
C ASN A 179 -12.07 10.75 -14.88
N ASN A 180 -13.20 10.83 -14.16
CA ASN A 180 -14.10 9.67 -13.93
C ASN A 180 -13.39 8.46 -13.32
N GLY A 181 -12.53 8.67 -12.32
CA GLY A 181 -11.83 7.63 -11.60
C GLY A 181 -10.51 7.17 -12.23
N GLN A 182 -10.12 7.68 -13.39
CA GLN A 182 -8.87 7.36 -14.07
C GLN A 182 -7.83 8.45 -13.86
N PHE A 183 -6.57 8.07 -13.74
CA PHE A 183 -5.49 9.04 -13.73
C PHE A 183 -5.02 9.37 -15.15
N VAL A 184 -4.96 10.64 -15.49
CA VAL A 184 -4.44 11.14 -16.78
C VAL A 184 -3.15 11.90 -16.53
N ALA A 185 -2.03 11.36 -17.04
CA ALA A 185 -0.75 12.06 -16.96
C ALA A 185 -0.79 13.33 -17.84
N ASN A 186 -0.31 14.43 -17.28
CA ASN A 186 -0.18 15.70 -18.00
C ASN A 186 1.10 15.71 -18.85
#